data_013bee8e3cd52bfaccd008e4f0f9ecf2
#
_entry.id   013bee8e3cd52bfaccd008e4f0f9ecf2
#
_cell.length_a   1.000
_cell.length_b   1.000
_cell.length_c   1.000
_cell.angle_alpha   90.00
_cell.angle_beta   90.00
_cell.angle_gamma   90.00
#
_symmetry.space_group_name_H-M   'P 1'
#
loop_
_entity.id
_entity.type
_entity.pdbx_description
1 polymer ?
#
loop_
_entity_poly.entity_id
_entity_poly.type
_entity_poly.pdbx_seq_one_letter_code
_entity_poly.pdbx_strand_id
1 'polypeptide(L)'
;MNIGIIVFSQTGHTHSVALRLQEKLSAAGHSATVERVEISGELGPGVSNFQFKTTPEVGTYDALVFGAPVLGFALSPAMKGYLAQIASLKGKQVACFVTKSLPFYWTGGNQAIHKMGEICESKGGAVCGSGIVIWSSARREQMITDVVERLCGLF
;
A
#
# COMPACT_ATOMS: atom_id res chain seq x y z
N MET A 1 -3.86 14.07 12.50
CA MET A 1 -3.67 12.62 12.76
C MET A 1 -2.22 12.24 12.54
N ASN A 2 -1.79 11.20 13.22
CA ASN A 2 -0.51 10.56 12.96
C ASN A 2 -0.76 9.37 12.01
N ILE A 3 -0.30 9.49 10.77
CA ILE A 3 -0.60 8.55 9.69
C ILE A 3 0.67 7.83 9.26
N GLY A 4 0.64 6.50 9.27
CA GLY A 4 1.71 5.68 8.74
C GLY A 4 1.40 5.25 7.30
N ILE A 5 2.33 5.49 6.38
CA ILE A 5 2.26 5.04 5.00
C ILE A 5 3.29 3.93 4.85
N ILE A 6 2.83 2.69 4.87
CA ILE A 6 3.71 1.52 4.91
C ILE A 6 3.67 0.83 3.56
N VAL A 7 4.81 0.75 2.90
CA VAL A 7 4.90 0.26 1.54
C VAL A 7 5.95 -0.83 1.38
N PHE A 8 5.66 -1.76 0.48
CA PHE A 8 6.66 -2.63 -0.12
C PHE A 8 6.87 -2.18 -1.56
N SER A 9 8.11 -1.94 -1.96
CA SER A 9 8.44 -1.45 -3.30
C SER A 9 9.71 -2.09 -3.82
N GLN A 10 9.63 -2.78 -4.96
CA GLN A 10 10.78 -3.39 -5.61
C GLN A 10 11.47 -2.44 -6.59
N THR A 11 10.68 -1.69 -7.37
CA THR A 11 11.18 -0.85 -8.46
C THR A 11 11.14 0.65 -8.14
N GLY A 12 10.62 1.01 -6.97
CA GLY A 12 10.46 2.40 -6.55
C GLY A 12 9.13 3.02 -6.93
N HIS A 13 8.29 2.36 -7.71
CA HIS A 13 6.98 2.90 -8.15
C HIS A 13 6.04 3.13 -6.96
N THR A 14 5.82 2.10 -6.15
CA THR A 14 4.96 2.18 -4.97
C THR A 14 5.50 3.22 -3.98
N HIS A 15 6.80 3.25 -3.77
CA HIS A 15 7.45 4.21 -2.88
C HIS A 15 7.28 5.65 -3.36
N SER A 16 7.36 5.90 -4.67
CA SER A 16 7.18 7.24 -5.21
C SER A 16 5.76 7.77 -5.00
N VAL A 17 4.75 6.92 -5.11
CA VAL A 17 3.36 7.28 -4.80
C VAL A 17 3.22 7.61 -3.32
N ALA A 18 3.84 6.82 -2.45
CA ALA A 18 3.82 7.04 -1.00
C ALA A 18 4.42 8.39 -0.62
N LEU A 19 5.53 8.79 -1.25
CA LEU A 19 6.16 10.08 -0.99
C LEU A 19 5.26 11.25 -1.39
N ARG A 20 4.55 11.13 -2.50
CA ARG A 20 3.60 12.16 -2.93
C ARG A 20 2.39 12.25 -2.00
N LEU A 21 1.93 11.11 -1.49
CA LEU A 21 0.85 11.08 -0.49
C LEU A 21 1.31 11.70 0.83
N GLN A 22 2.53 11.41 1.28
CA GLN A 22 3.11 12.01 2.48
C GLN A 22 3.13 13.53 2.38
N GLU A 23 3.59 14.06 1.25
CA GLU A 23 3.64 15.51 1.01
C GLU A 23 2.25 16.12 1.08
N LYS A 24 1.26 15.49 0.45
CA LYS A 24 -0.12 15.98 0.45
C LYS A 24 -0.75 15.97 1.84
N LEU A 25 -0.56 14.88 2.59
CA LEU A 25 -1.06 14.75 3.96
C LEU A 25 -0.39 15.75 4.88
N SER A 26 0.91 15.97 4.74
CA SER A 26 1.62 16.97 5.54
C SER A 26 1.12 18.38 5.26
N ALA A 27 0.85 18.70 4.00
CA ALA A 27 0.26 19.99 3.61
C ALA A 27 -1.16 20.19 4.17
N ALA A 28 -1.87 19.08 4.41
CA ALA A 28 -3.21 19.10 5.02
C ALA A 28 -3.19 19.14 6.56
N GLY A 29 -2.02 19.21 7.17
CA GLY A 29 -1.87 19.35 8.63
C GLY A 29 -1.68 18.04 9.39
N HIS A 30 -1.54 16.90 8.69
CA HIS A 30 -1.27 15.62 9.34
C HIS A 30 0.23 15.38 9.55
N SER A 31 0.56 14.54 10.53
CA SER A 31 1.89 13.99 10.65
C SER A 31 1.91 12.67 9.86
N ALA A 32 2.61 12.65 8.74
CA ALA A 32 2.65 11.47 7.86
C ALA A 32 4.08 10.95 7.76
N THR A 33 4.25 9.65 7.99
CA THR A 33 5.55 8.98 7.96
C THR A 33 5.50 7.83 6.95
N VAL A 34 6.44 7.80 6.01
CA VAL A 34 6.60 6.68 5.08
C VAL A 34 7.60 5.70 5.67
N GLU A 35 7.17 4.44 5.79
CA GLU A 35 8.04 3.34 6.22
C GLU A 35 7.99 2.21 5.20
N ARG A 36 9.09 1.50 5.06
CA ARG A 36 9.23 0.45 4.06
C ARG A 36 9.27 -0.92 4.72
N VAL A 37 8.49 -1.84 4.19
CA VAL A 37 8.70 -3.27 4.42
C VAL A 37 9.91 -3.67 3.56
N GLU A 38 10.91 -4.26 4.18
CA GLU A 38 12.10 -4.70 3.47
C GLU A 38 12.27 -6.21 3.57
N ILE A 39 12.75 -6.81 2.50
CA ILE A 39 13.01 -8.24 2.43
C ILE A 39 14.45 -8.50 1.95
N SER A 40 14.94 -9.69 2.26
CA SER A 40 16.14 -10.26 1.65
C SER A 40 15.76 -11.55 0.93
N GLY A 41 16.44 -11.87 -0.17
CA GLY A 41 16.13 -13.03 -0.99
C GLY A 41 15.46 -12.64 -2.31
N GLU A 42 14.69 -13.57 -2.87
CA GLU A 42 14.12 -13.43 -4.20
C GLU A 42 12.60 -13.34 -4.16
N LEU A 43 12.05 -12.39 -4.90
CA LEU A 43 10.62 -12.23 -5.09
C LEU A 43 10.35 -11.76 -6.52
N GLY A 44 9.56 -12.54 -7.25
CA GLY A 44 9.17 -12.26 -8.62
C GLY A 44 8.04 -13.17 -9.05
N PRO A 45 7.56 -13.08 -10.30
CA PRO A 45 6.55 -13.99 -10.83
C PRO A 45 7.01 -15.44 -10.73
N GLY A 46 6.27 -16.25 -9.95
CA GLY A 46 6.60 -17.67 -9.72
C GLY A 46 7.78 -17.91 -8.77
N VAL A 47 8.38 -16.87 -8.21
CA VAL A 47 9.51 -16.97 -7.28
C VAL A 47 9.16 -16.25 -5.98
N SER A 48 9.15 -17.00 -4.86
CA SER A 48 8.86 -16.44 -3.54
C SER A 48 9.77 -17.13 -2.52
N ASN A 49 11.04 -16.73 -2.51
CA ASN A 49 12.06 -17.24 -1.59
C ASN A 49 12.74 -16.07 -0.91
N PHE A 50 12.05 -15.49 0.09
CA PHE A 50 12.52 -14.31 0.79
C PHE A 50 12.29 -14.43 2.29
N GLN A 51 12.98 -13.57 3.02
CA GLN A 51 12.80 -13.35 4.46
C GLN A 51 12.60 -11.87 4.73
N PHE A 52 11.81 -11.55 5.74
CA PHE A 52 11.64 -10.15 6.14
C PHE A 52 12.92 -9.63 6.81
N LYS A 53 13.35 -8.46 6.38
CA LYS A 53 14.47 -7.73 6.95
C LYS A 53 13.96 -6.60 7.85
N THR A 54 12.93 -5.88 7.42
CA THR A 54 12.31 -4.78 8.16
C THR A 54 10.79 -4.92 8.08
N THR A 55 10.14 -4.91 9.25
CA THR A 55 8.69 -4.97 9.38
C THR A 55 8.22 -3.82 10.29
N PRO A 56 7.78 -2.69 9.69
CA PRO A 56 7.38 -1.51 10.48
C PRO A 56 6.28 -1.80 11.49
N GLU A 57 6.40 -1.20 12.66
CA GLU A 57 5.36 -1.24 13.69
C GLU A 57 4.20 -0.30 13.34
N VAL A 58 2.98 -0.73 13.63
CA VAL A 58 1.77 0.04 13.30
C VAL A 58 1.11 0.71 14.51
N GLY A 59 1.49 0.31 15.72
CA GLY A 59 0.79 0.67 16.94
C GLY A 59 0.70 2.16 17.24
N THR A 60 1.69 2.94 16.82
CA THR A 60 1.76 4.38 17.13
C THR A 60 0.94 5.27 16.19
N TYR A 61 0.40 4.71 15.11
CA TYR A 61 -0.35 5.47 14.11
C TYR A 61 -1.85 5.47 14.42
N ASP A 62 -2.49 6.59 14.16
CA ASP A 62 -3.95 6.72 14.26
C ASP A 62 -4.64 6.10 13.04
N ALA A 63 -3.99 6.22 11.88
CA ALA A 63 -4.46 5.69 10.62
C ALA A 63 -3.30 5.14 9.81
N LEU A 64 -3.60 4.26 8.87
CA LEU A 64 -2.59 3.59 8.06
C LEU A 64 -2.98 3.56 6.59
N VAL A 65 -1.98 3.73 5.74
CA VAL A 65 -2.09 3.49 4.31
C VAL A 65 -1.06 2.42 3.94
N PHE A 66 -1.53 1.33 3.35
CA PHE A 66 -0.66 0.27 2.87
C PHE A 66 -0.56 0.32 1.36
N GLY A 67 0.66 0.25 0.84
CA GLY A 67 0.90 0.27 -0.59
C GLY A 67 1.83 -0.84 -1.04
N ALA A 68 1.52 -1.48 -2.16
CA ALA A 68 2.31 -2.58 -2.70
C ALA A 68 2.13 -2.72 -4.21
N PRO A 69 3.08 -3.38 -4.90
CA PRO A 69 2.90 -3.72 -6.30
C PRO A 69 2.02 -4.97 -6.46
N VAL A 70 1.36 -5.04 -7.61
CA VAL A 70 0.75 -6.29 -8.08
C VAL A 70 1.85 -7.15 -8.68
N LEU A 71 1.89 -8.41 -8.29
CA LEU A 71 2.85 -9.38 -8.78
C LEU A 71 2.11 -10.60 -9.30
N GLY A 72 2.21 -10.86 -10.62
CA GLY A 72 1.56 -11.99 -11.26
C GLY A 72 0.04 -12.04 -11.03
N PHE A 73 -0.68 -10.97 -11.26
CA PHE A 73 -2.14 -10.84 -11.08
C PHE A 73 -2.62 -10.89 -9.63
N ALA A 74 -1.74 -10.77 -8.66
CA ALA A 74 -2.12 -10.83 -7.24
C ALA A 74 -1.31 -9.83 -6.40
N LEU A 75 -1.73 -9.66 -5.15
CA LEU A 75 -0.98 -8.88 -4.17
C LEU A 75 0.40 -9.50 -3.98
N SER A 76 1.42 -8.64 -3.91
CA SER A 76 2.79 -9.06 -3.59
C SER A 76 2.82 -9.94 -2.33
N PRO A 77 3.48 -11.12 -2.38
CA PRO A 77 3.64 -11.97 -1.20
C PRO A 77 4.32 -11.27 -0.02
N ALA A 78 5.18 -10.31 -0.27
CA ALA A 78 5.83 -9.54 0.79
C ALA A 78 4.82 -8.72 1.58
N MET A 79 3.93 -7.98 0.92
CA MET A 79 2.89 -7.21 1.61
C MET A 79 1.87 -8.15 2.26
N LYS A 80 1.45 -9.20 1.57
CA LYS A 80 0.52 -10.18 2.13
C LYS A 80 1.06 -10.79 3.43
N GLY A 81 2.31 -11.21 3.43
CA GLY A 81 2.96 -11.79 4.62
C GLY A 81 3.14 -10.76 5.74
N TYR A 82 3.49 -9.54 5.39
CA TYR A 82 3.60 -8.46 6.38
C TYR A 82 2.26 -8.17 7.05
N LEU A 83 1.19 -8.01 6.29
CA LEU A 83 -0.14 -7.75 6.85
C LEU A 83 -0.61 -8.90 7.73
N ALA A 84 -0.29 -10.13 7.36
CA ALA A 84 -0.64 -11.31 8.17
C ALA A 84 0.04 -11.32 9.54
N GLN A 85 1.19 -10.68 9.70
CA GLN A 85 1.93 -10.59 10.95
C GLN A 85 1.38 -9.53 11.89
N ILE A 86 0.61 -8.57 11.40
CA ILE A 86 0.07 -7.49 12.24
C ILE A 86 -0.87 -8.09 13.27
N ALA A 87 -0.65 -7.77 14.55
CA ALA A 87 -1.46 -8.30 15.63
C ALA A 87 -2.87 -7.71 15.65
N SER A 88 -2.99 -6.39 15.47
CA SER A 88 -4.28 -5.70 15.49
C SER A 88 -4.22 -4.35 14.79
N LEU A 89 -5.30 -4.02 14.09
CA LEU A 89 -5.56 -2.70 13.51
C LEU A 89 -6.82 -2.07 14.12
N LYS A 90 -7.26 -2.60 15.26
CA LYS A 90 -8.49 -2.15 15.91
C LYS A 90 -8.44 -0.65 16.21
N GLY A 91 -9.52 0.04 15.85
CA GLY A 91 -9.66 1.48 16.06
C GLY A 91 -8.93 2.35 15.05
N LYS A 92 -8.32 1.76 14.02
CA LYS A 92 -7.57 2.49 13.00
C LYS A 92 -8.32 2.52 11.67
N GLN A 93 -8.33 3.70 11.04
CA GLN A 93 -8.74 3.83 9.64
C GLN A 93 -7.63 3.32 8.75
N VAL A 94 -7.98 2.59 7.70
CA VAL A 94 -7.03 1.97 6.77
C VAL A 94 -7.41 2.29 5.34
N ALA A 95 -6.45 2.69 4.54
CA ALA A 95 -6.57 2.80 3.10
C ALA A 95 -5.49 1.97 2.43
N CYS A 96 -5.73 1.54 1.21
CA CYS A 96 -4.82 0.68 0.47
C CYS A 96 -4.61 1.20 -0.95
N PHE A 97 -3.41 1.07 -1.49
CA PHE A 97 -3.19 1.32 -2.90
C PHE A 97 -2.22 0.30 -3.49
N VAL A 98 -2.33 0.10 -4.79
CA VAL A 98 -1.42 -0.77 -5.52
C VAL A 98 -0.91 -0.06 -6.78
N THR A 99 0.28 -0.44 -7.20
CA THR A 99 0.84 -0.08 -8.49
C THR A 99 0.95 -1.35 -9.33
N LYS A 100 0.76 -1.22 -10.64
CA LYS A 100 0.79 -2.37 -11.53
C LYS A 100 1.23 -1.97 -12.93
N SER A 101 1.76 -2.93 -13.69
CA SER A 101 2.26 -2.70 -15.04
C SER A 101 1.21 -2.98 -16.12
N LEU A 102 0.41 -4.04 -15.96
CA LEU A 102 -0.58 -4.43 -16.96
C LEU A 102 -1.73 -3.43 -17.02
N PRO A 103 -2.28 -3.14 -18.26
CA PRO A 103 -3.09 -1.94 -18.48
C PRO A 103 -4.51 -1.98 -17.91
N PHE A 104 -5.03 -3.12 -17.48
CA PHE A 104 -6.41 -3.24 -17.02
C PHE A 104 -6.51 -3.47 -15.52
N TYR A 105 -7.54 -2.89 -14.87
CA TYR A 105 -7.76 -3.08 -13.43
C TYR A 105 -7.99 -4.54 -13.06
N TRP A 106 -8.66 -5.31 -13.91
CA TRP A 106 -8.97 -6.73 -13.68
C TRP A 106 -7.74 -7.65 -13.81
N THR A 107 -6.60 -7.15 -14.28
CA THR A 107 -5.35 -7.93 -14.35
C THR A 107 -4.57 -7.91 -13.05
N GLY A 108 -5.23 -8.07 -11.94
CA GLY A 108 -4.65 -8.21 -10.61
C GLY A 108 -4.85 -7.02 -9.67
N GLY A 109 -5.19 -5.83 -10.19
CA GLY A 109 -5.39 -4.64 -9.38
C GLY A 109 -6.55 -4.78 -8.40
N ASN A 110 -7.72 -5.14 -8.90
CA ASN A 110 -8.91 -5.34 -8.07
C ASN A 110 -8.70 -6.48 -7.06
N GLN A 111 -8.09 -7.57 -7.48
CA GLN A 111 -7.81 -8.72 -6.62
C GLN A 111 -6.85 -8.35 -5.48
N ALA A 112 -5.79 -7.59 -5.79
CA ALA A 112 -4.83 -7.15 -4.80
C ALA A 112 -5.46 -6.20 -3.76
N ILE A 113 -6.25 -5.23 -4.20
CA ILE A 113 -6.96 -4.30 -3.32
C ILE A 113 -7.94 -5.06 -2.43
N HIS A 114 -8.70 -5.98 -2.99
CA HIS A 114 -9.65 -6.80 -2.22
C HIS A 114 -8.92 -7.62 -1.14
N LYS A 115 -7.80 -8.24 -1.50
CA LYS A 115 -7.01 -9.05 -0.55
C LYS A 115 -6.41 -8.22 0.56
N MET A 116 -5.86 -7.05 0.25
CA MET A 116 -5.35 -6.13 1.26
C MET A 116 -6.46 -5.71 2.24
N GLY A 117 -7.59 -5.30 1.71
CA GLY A 117 -8.75 -4.91 2.53
C GLY A 117 -9.25 -6.03 3.41
N GLU A 118 -9.37 -7.23 2.86
CA GLU A 118 -9.81 -8.43 3.60
C GLU A 118 -8.90 -8.73 4.79
N ILE A 119 -7.58 -8.70 4.58
CA ILE A 119 -6.63 -8.94 5.66
C ILE A 119 -6.71 -7.84 6.72
N CYS A 120 -6.75 -6.57 6.31
CA CYS A 120 -6.85 -5.45 7.23
C CYS A 120 -8.13 -5.49 8.06
N GLU A 121 -9.25 -5.81 7.45
CA GLU A 121 -10.53 -5.98 8.16
C GLU A 121 -10.47 -7.14 9.15
N SER A 122 -9.83 -8.24 8.78
CA SER A 122 -9.63 -9.39 9.68
C SER A 122 -8.81 -9.02 10.93
N LYS A 123 -8.00 -7.97 10.86
CA LYS A 123 -7.21 -7.44 11.98
C LYS A 123 -7.95 -6.34 12.76
N GLY A 124 -9.18 -6.03 12.38
CA GLY A 124 -10.01 -5.03 13.06
C GLY A 124 -9.93 -3.62 12.48
N GLY A 125 -9.23 -3.44 11.37
CA GLY A 125 -9.11 -2.15 10.70
C GLY A 125 -10.39 -1.75 9.98
N ALA A 126 -10.67 -0.45 9.92
CA ALA A 126 -11.77 0.11 9.16
C ALA A 126 -11.25 0.57 7.80
N VAL A 127 -11.42 -0.25 6.78
CA VAL A 127 -10.98 0.08 5.41
C VAL A 127 -11.91 1.12 4.81
N CYS A 128 -11.39 2.32 4.56
CA CYS A 128 -12.18 3.46 4.13
C CYS A 128 -11.94 3.89 2.68
N GLY A 129 -10.94 3.33 2.01
CA GLY A 129 -10.69 3.67 0.62
C GLY A 129 -9.52 2.94 0.01
N SER A 130 -9.38 3.06 -1.31
CA SER A 130 -8.33 2.40 -2.05
C SER A 130 -7.99 3.13 -3.35
N GLY A 131 -6.89 2.77 -3.97
CA GLY A 131 -6.47 3.31 -5.26
C GLY A 131 -5.59 2.35 -6.03
N ILE A 132 -5.65 2.46 -7.35
CA ILE A 132 -4.85 1.66 -8.28
C ILE A 132 -4.16 2.60 -9.25
N VAL A 133 -2.84 2.48 -9.37
CA VAL A 133 -2.06 3.22 -10.36
C VAL A 133 -1.50 2.25 -11.39
N ILE A 134 -1.91 2.41 -12.64
CA ILE A 134 -1.40 1.62 -13.76
C ILE A 134 -0.16 2.33 -14.31
N TRP A 135 1.00 1.78 -14.02
CA TRP A 135 2.28 2.45 -14.29
C TRP A 135 2.56 2.62 -15.78
N SER A 136 2.12 1.68 -16.59
CA SER A 136 2.29 1.73 -18.05
C SER A 136 1.32 2.67 -18.78
N SER A 137 0.34 3.22 -18.06
CA SER A 137 -0.64 4.12 -18.68
C SER A 137 -0.01 5.44 -19.08
N ALA A 138 -0.43 5.96 -20.25
CA ALA A 138 -0.08 7.32 -20.67
C ALA A 138 -0.65 8.39 -19.70
N ARG A 139 -1.65 8.02 -18.90
CA ARG A 139 -2.30 8.87 -17.89
C ARG A 139 -1.79 8.60 -16.47
N ARG A 140 -0.62 8.01 -16.35
CA ARG A 140 -0.03 7.64 -15.06
C ARG A 140 0.00 8.79 -14.07
N GLU A 141 0.50 9.95 -14.47
CA GLU A 141 0.60 11.12 -13.58
C GLU A 141 -0.77 11.57 -13.09
N GLN A 142 -1.78 11.54 -13.95
CA GLN A 142 -3.15 11.87 -13.56
C GLN A 142 -3.69 10.83 -12.57
N MET A 143 -3.42 9.55 -12.80
CA MET A 143 -3.83 8.48 -11.88
C MET A 143 -3.19 8.65 -10.51
N ILE A 144 -1.90 8.98 -10.46
CA ILE A 144 -1.20 9.21 -9.19
C ILE A 144 -1.83 10.38 -8.46
N THR A 145 -2.05 11.49 -9.13
CA THR A 145 -2.68 12.68 -8.56
C THR A 145 -4.07 12.35 -8.01
N ASP A 146 -4.90 11.66 -8.77
CA ASP A 146 -6.27 11.30 -8.38
C ASP A 146 -6.27 10.37 -7.14
N VAL A 147 -5.40 9.39 -7.12
CA VAL A 147 -5.27 8.47 -5.98
C VAL A 147 -4.79 9.21 -4.74
N VAL A 148 -3.75 10.04 -4.87
CA VAL A 148 -3.20 10.82 -3.76
C VAL A 148 -4.25 11.77 -3.18
N GLU A 149 -4.98 12.48 -4.03
CA GLU A 149 -6.05 13.39 -3.58
C GLU A 149 -7.19 12.63 -2.88
N ARG A 150 -7.62 11.52 -3.45
CA ARG A 150 -8.68 10.70 -2.87
C ARG A 150 -8.28 10.12 -1.53
N LEU A 151 -7.09 9.57 -1.41
CA LEU A 151 -6.62 8.98 -0.15
C LEU A 151 -6.37 10.06 0.91
N CYS A 152 -5.82 11.19 0.53
CA CYS A 152 -5.64 12.31 1.45
C CYS A 152 -6.99 12.79 2.03
N GLY A 153 -8.03 12.82 1.22
CA GLY A 153 -9.37 13.26 1.62
C GLY A 153 -10.09 12.32 2.59
N LEU A 154 -9.55 11.12 2.82
CA LEU A 154 -10.14 10.15 3.76
C LEU A 154 -9.83 10.49 5.22
N PHE A 155 -8.82 11.28 5.47
CA PHE A 155 -8.30 11.61 6.79
C PHE A 155 -8.41 13.11 7.04
#